data_b1897a9bd4fddce4677f5da55fc9af0b
#
_entry.id   b1897a9bd4fddce4677f5da55fc9af0b
#
_cell.length_a   1.000
_cell.length_b   1.000
_cell.length_c   1.000
_cell.angle_alpha   90.00
_cell.angle_beta   90.00
_cell.angle_gamma   90.00
#
_symmetry.space_group_name_H-M   'P 1'
#
loop_
_entity.id
_entity.type
_entity.pdbx_description
1 polymer ?
#
loop_
_entity_poly.entity_id
_entity_poly.type
_entity_poly.pdbx_seq_one_letter_code
_entity_poly.pdbx_strand_id
1 'polypeptide(L)'
;MYKRQIYRILLRPNQSSDWKSSLIFILIIAFTCLSIGIGFALAGATMILPFAGLEILFVGICVYLVMKNTYKQEVITLTKETLKIEKGEGKRDQVWEYFRMWSFVSVERPEHPWYPAHIVVSSKGERVPIGDFLTEDEKEELVENLERIIQELK
;
A
#
# COMPACT_ATOMS: atom_id res chain seq x y z
N MET A 1 36.11 16.03 -3.99
CA MET A 1 35.24 14.83 -3.95
C MET A 1 33.88 15.25 -3.44
N TYR A 2 32.97 15.60 -4.34
CA TYR A 2 31.62 16.08 -3.97
C TYR A 2 30.80 14.88 -3.44
N LYS A 3 30.50 14.84 -2.15
CA LYS A 3 29.50 13.90 -1.59
C LYS A 3 28.16 14.26 -2.21
N ARG A 4 27.65 13.44 -3.14
CA ARG A 4 26.26 13.51 -3.58
C ARG A 4 25.39 13.20 -2.37
N GLN A 5 24.76 14.21 -1.82
CA GLN A 5 23.72 14.00 -0.81
C GLN A 5 22.53 13.38 -1.54
N ILE A 6 22.27 12.12 -1.25
CA ILE A 6 21.13 11.35 -1.79
C ILE A 6 20.25 11.02 -0.58
N TYR A 7 19.04 11.56 -0.59
CA TYR A 7 18.05 11.23 0.39
C TYR A 7 17.08 10.19 -0.21
N ARG A 8 16.89 9.09 0.49
CA ARG A 8 16.02 8.01 0.04
C ARG A 8 14.97 7.73 1.11
N ILE A 9 13.71 7.97 0.78
CA ILE A 9 12.56 7.70 1.64
C ILE A 9 11.86 6.47 1.08
N LEU A 10 11.71 5.44 1.92
CA LEU A 10 11.00 4.22 1.57
C LEU A 10 9.65 4.23 2.27
N LEU A 11 8.58 4.34 1.48
CA LEU A 11 7.21 4.27 1.96
C LEU A 11 6.70 2.83 1.82
N ARG A 12 6.19 2.28 2.91
CA ARG A 12 5.56 0.97 2.94
C ARG A 12 4.23 1.06 3.67
N PRO A 13 3.19 0.35 3.19
CA PRO A 13 1.96 0.24 3.96
C PRO A 13 2.25 -0.37 5.33
N ASN A 14 1.53 0.10 6.34
CA ASN A 14 1.61 -0.50 7.68
C ASN A 14 1.03 -1.91 7.61
N GLN A 15 1.89 -2.92 7.69
CA GLN A 15 1.49 -4.32 7.62
C GLN A 15 1.08 -4.79 9.01
N SER A 16 -0.22 -4.84 9.26
CA SER A 16 -0.77 -5.37 10.52
C SER A 16 -0.74 -6.91 10.59
N SER A 17 -0.62 -7.59 9.45
CA SER A 17 -0.61 -9.05 9.38
C SER A 17 0.42 -9.56 8.37
N ASP A 18 1.23 -10.50 8.82
CA ASP A 18 2.18 -11.20 7.97
C ASP A 18 1.47 -12.27 7.13
N TRP A 19 2.01 -12.63 5.96
CA TRP A 19 1.47 -13.69 5.08
C TRP A 19 1.18 -14.99 5.85
N LYS A 20 2.08 -15.38 6.73
CA LYS A 20 1.93 -16.61 7.54
C LYS A 20 0.73 -16.54 8.47
N SER A 21 0.53 -15.40 9.14
CA SER A 21 -0.61 -15.20 10.04
C SER A 21 -1.94 -15.24 9.30
N SER A 22 -2.00 -14.61 8.12
CA SER A 22 -3.20 -14.65 7.27
C SER A 22 -3.50 -16.06 6.76
N LEU A 23 -2.49 -16.83 6.38
CA LEU A 23 -2.64 -18.22 5.96
C LEU A 23 -3.14 -19.11 7.11
N ILE A 24 -2.58 -18.95 8.31
CA ILE A 24 -3.03 -19.67 9.50
C ILE A 24 -4.51 -19.36 9.80
N PHE A 25 -4.89 -18.09 9.70
CA PHE A 25 -6.27 -17.66 9.90
C PHE A 25 -7.23 -18.32 8.91
N ILE A 26 -6.89 -18.35 7.61
CA ILE A 26 -7.68 -19.04 6.58
C ILE A 26 -7.80 -20.54 6.89
N LEU A 27 -6.70 -21.18 7.29
CA LEU A 27 -6.69 -22.60 7.62
C LEU A 27 -7.60 -22.93 8.82
N ILE A 28 -7.61 -22.08 9.84
CA ILE A 28 -8.50 -22.25 11.00
C ILE A 28 -9.97 -22.13 10.57
N ILE A 29 -10.30 -21.11 9.78
CA ILE A 29 -11.68 -20.95 9.26
C ILE A 29 -12.06 -22.15 8.39
N ALA A 30 -11.22 -22.55 7.45
CA ALA A 30 -11.46 -23.69 6.56
C ALA A 30 -11.70 -24.99 7.35
N PHE A 31 -10.86 -25.25 8.34
CA PHE A 31 -11.02 -26.44 9.20
C PHE A 31 -12.34 -26.42 9.96
N THR A 32 -12.70 -25.27 10.54
CA THR A 32 -13.95 -25.10 11.29
C THR A 32 -15.18 -25.28 10.38
N CYS A 33 -15.22 -24.59 9.24
CA CYS A 33 -16.33 -24.69 8.29
C CYS A 33 -16.47 -26.09 7.71
N LEU A 34 -15.38 -26.75 7.36
CA LEU A 34 -15.42 -28.14 6.86
C LEU A 34 -15.87 -29.11 7.93
N SER A 35 -15.43 -28.98 9.18
CA SER A 35 -15.84 -29.86 10.29
C SER A 35 -17.36 -29.77 10.52
N ILE A 36 -17.88 -28.55 10.51
CA ILE A 36 -19.33 -28.31 10.65
C ILE A 36 -20.07 -28.86 9.43
N GLY A 37 -19.60 -28.58 8.21
CA GLY A 37 -20.19 -29.01 6.96
C GLY A 37 -20.28 -30.54 6.86
N ILE A 38 -19.22 -31.26 7.26
CA ILE A 38 -19.17 -32.73 7.29
C ILE A 38 -20.18 -33.26 8.35
N GLY A 39 -20.21 -32.64 9.54
CA GLY A 39 -21.16 -33.05 10.58
C GLY A 39 -22.64 -32.98 10.12
N PHE A 40 -23.01 -31.89 9.45
CA PHE A 40 -24.36 -31.75 8.89
C PHE A 40 -24.62 -32.66 7.69
N ALA A 41 -23.60 -32.90 6.85
CA ALA A 41 -23.75 -33.84 5.74
C ALA A 41 -24.01 -35.26 6.21
N LEU A 42 -23.35 -35.71 7.29
CA LEU A 42 -23.62 -37.01 7.91
C LEU A 42 -25.03 -37.10 8.55
N ALA A 43 -25.58 -35.97 8.97
CA ALA A 43 -26.96 -35.86 9.44
C ALA A 43 -28.00 -35.78 8.30
N GLY A 44 -27.58 -35.89 7.03
CA GLY A 44 -28.44 -35.86 5.84
C GLY A 44 -28.56 -34.52 5.13
N ALA A 45 -27.95 -33.45 5.66
CA ALA A 45 -27.98 -32.11 5.06
C ALA A 45 -26.79 -31.90 4.11
N THR A 46 -26.71 -32.68 3.04
CA THR A 46 -25.57 -32.69 2.09
C THR A 46 -25.33 -31.37 1.33
N MET A 47 -26.38 -30.54 1.20
CA MET A 47 -26.30 -29.23 0.53
C MET A 47 -25.42 -28.20 1.25
N ILE A 48 -25.09 -28.43 2.53
CA ILE A 48 -24.22 -27.54 3.31
C ILE A 48 -22.77 -27.59 2.82
N LEU A 49 -22.29 -28.72 2.32
CA LEU A 49 -20.91 -28.89 1.84
C LEU A 49 -20.53 -27.94 0.69
N PRO A 50 -21.35 -27.79 -0.39
CA PRO A 50 -21.07 -26.81 -1.42
C PRO A 50 -21.01 -25.37 -0.89
N PHE A 51 -21.88 -25.00 0.05
CA PHE A 51 -21.88 -23.67 0.65
C PHE A 51 -20.63 -23.42 1.49
N ALA A 52 -20.20 -24.36 2.32
CA ALA A 52 -18.98 -24.28 3.10
C ALA A 52 -17.75 -24.12 2.21
N GLY A 53 -17.68 -24.86 1.08
CA GLY A 53 -16.60 -24.70 0.09
C GLY A 53 -16.59 -23.33 -0.57
N LEU A 54 -17.76 -22.79 -0.90
CA LEU A 54 -17.91 -21.47 -1.51
C LEU A 54 -17.52 -20.34 -0.55
N GLU A 55 -17.86 -20.46 0.73
CA GLU A 55 -17.49 -19.53 1.80
C GLU A 55 -15.97 -19.47 1.98
N ILE A 56 -15.30 -20.62 2.06
CA ILE A 56 -13.83 -20.70 2.19
C ILE A 56 -13.17 -20.06 0.96
N LEU A 57 -13.67 -20.32 -0.24
CA LEU A 57 -13.16 -19.74 -1.49
C LEU A 57 -13.31 -18.22 -1.46
N PHE A 58 -14.47 -17.70 -1.04
CA PHE A 58 -14.73 -16.27 -0.95
C PHE A 58 -13.77 -15.57 0.02
N VAL A 59 -13.64 -16.12 1.23
CA VAL A 59 -12.71 -15.61 2.25
C VAL A 59 -11.27 -15.63 1.72
N GLY A 60 -10.85 -16.71 1.05
CA GLY A 60 -9.54 -16.85 0.44
C GLY A 60 -9.26 -15.77 -0.60
N ILE A 61 -10.25 -15.49 -1.48
CA ILE A 61 -10.14 -14.43 -2.49
C ILE A 61 -10.02 -13.06 -1.81
N CYS A 62 -10.85 -12.75 -0.82
CA CYS A 62 -10.80 -11.49 -0.09
C CYS A 62 -9.44 -11.27 0.56
N VAL A 63 -8.91 -12.26 1.26
CA VAL A 63 -7.59 -12.17 1.91
C VAL A 63 -6.50 -11.99 0.85
N TYR A 64 -6.54 -12.74 -0.26
CA TYR A 64 -5.59 -12.59 -1.35
C TYR A 64 -5.58 -11.17 -1.92
N LEU A 65 -6.77 -10.57 -2.17
CA LEU A 65 -6.88 -9.21 -2.70
C LEU A 65 -6.34 -8.16 -1.72
N VAL A 66 -6.65 -8.30 -0.43
CA VAL A 66 -6.13 -7.42 0.61
C VAL A 66 -4.62 -7.50 0.66
N MET A 67 -4.07 -8.71 0.68
CA MET A 67 -2.63 -8.92 0.73
C MET A 67 -1.92 -8.37 -0.50
N LYS A 68 -2.47 -8.59 -1.68
CA LYS A 68 -1.92 -8.04 -2.92
C LYS A 68 -1.75 -6.51 -2.85
N ASN A 69 -2.73 -5.80 -2.30
CA ASN A 69 -2.65 -4.36 -2.13
C ASN A 69 -1.61 -3.92 -1.07
N THR A 70 -1.31 -4.77 -0.10
CA THR A 70 -0.38 -4.47 1.01
C THR A 70 1.11 -4.55 0.57
N TYR A 71 1.42 -5.21 -0.55
CA TYR A 71 2.79 -5.31 -1.06
C TYR A 71 3.26 -4.13 -1.90
N LYS A 72 2.43 -3.11 -2.09
CA LYS A 72 2.82 -1.88 -2.78
C LYS A 72 3.89 -1.14 -1.99
N GLN A 73 4.99 -0.78 -2.64
CA GLN A 73 6.06 0.00 -2.05
C GLN A 73 6.35 1.21 -2.94
N GLU A 74 6.61 2.33 -2.32
CA GLU A 74 7.03 3.53 -3.02
C GLU A 74 8.39 3.98 -2.48
N VAL A 75 9.31 4.31 -3.38
CA VAL A 75 10.63 4.81 -3.05
C VAL A 75 10.78 6.19 -3.65
N ILE A 76 10.99 7.18 -2.80
CA ILE A 76 11.24 8.55 -3.20
C ILE A 76 12.73 8.82 -3.00
N THR A 77 13.43 9.14 -4.07
CA THR A 77 14.85 9.47 -4.06
C THR A 77 15.02 10.94 -4.46
N LEU A 78 15.54 11.75 -3.54
CA LEU A 78 15.85 13.14 -3.76
C LEU A 78 17.37 13.31 -3.90
N THR A 79 17.76 13.99 -4.97
CA THR A 79 19.13 14.47 -5.19
C THR A 79 19.12 15.98 -5.35
N LYS A 80 20.29 16.60 -5.49
CA LYS A 80 20.38 18.05 -5.76
C LYS A 80 19.69 18.45 -7.07
N GLU A 81 19.66 17.56 -8.05
CA GLU A 81 19.18 17.84 -9.41
C GLU A 81 17.85 17.17 -9.73
N THR A 82 17.60 15.98 -9.18
CA THR A 82 16.45 15.14 -9.55
C THR A 82 15.63 14.68 -8.36
N LEU A 83 14.33 14.56 -8.60
CA LEU A 83 13.37 13.86 -7.77
C LEU A 83 12.92 12.62 -8.53
N LYS A 84 13.17 11.43 -7.97
CA LYS A 84 12.79 10.16 -8.55
C LYS A 84 11.78 9.46 -7.68
N ILE A 85 10.66 9.04 -8.25
CA ILE A 85 9.60 8.29 -7.61
C ILE A 85 9.55 6.91 -8.26
N GLU A 86 9.68 5.87 -7.48
CA GLU A 86 9.61 4.48 -7.93
C GLU A 86 8.46 3.81 -7.19
N LYS A 87 7.49 3.28 -7.94
CA LYS A 87 6.36 2.51 -7.41
C LYS A 87 6.43 1.08 -7.91
N GLY A 88 6.11 0.11 -7.03
CA GLY A 88 6.07 -1.29 -7.45
C GLY A 88 5.68 -2.27 -6.34
N GLU A 89 5.26 -3.46 -6.74
CA GLU A 89 4.96 -4.60 -5.87
C GLU A 89 6.20 -5.52 -5.76
N GLY A 90 7.27 -5.03 -5.10
CA GLY A 90 8.53 -5.80 -4.96
C GLY A 90 9.48 -5.72 -6.17
N LYS A 91 8.99 -5.37 -7.35
CA LYS A 91 9.77 -4.96 -8.52
C LYS A 91 9.37 -3.53 -8.89
N ARG A 92 10.30 -2.82 -9.54
CA ARG A 92 10.06 -1.45 -9.99
C ARG A 92 9.20 -1.49 -11.25
N ASP A 93 7.89 -1.30 -11.09
CA ASP A 93 6.96 -1.35 -12.21
C ASP A 93 6.79 0.01 -12.88
N GLN A 94 6.84 1.09 -12.09
CA GLN A 94 6.70 2.45 -12.58
C GLN A 94 7.78 3.35 -11.96
N VAL A 95 8.38 4.17 -12.80
CA VAL A 95 9.47 5.09 -12.41
C VAL A 95 9.20 6.43 -13.04
N TRP A 96 9.17 7.48 -12.21
CA TRP A 96 9.11 8.87 -12.64
C TRP A 96 10.38 9.57 -12.17
N GLU A 97 11.00 10.31 -13.07
CA GLU A 97 12.17 11.11 -12.78
C GLU A 97 11.97 12.55 -13.27
N TYR A 98 12.01 13.48 -12.34
CA TYR A 98 11.76 14.88 -12.59
C TYR A 98 12.94 15.73 -12.14
N PHE A 99 13.16 16.87 -12.80
CA PHE A 99 14.08 17.87 -12.28
C PHE A 99 13.50 18.50 -11.02
N ARG A 100 14.27 18.52 -9.93
CA ARG A 100 13.82 19.02 -8.62
C ARG A 100 13.32 20.47 -8.69
N MET A 101 13.98 21.33 -9.47
CA MET A 101 13.60 22.75 -9.61
C MET A 101 12.18 22.95 -10.19
N TRP A 102 11.62 21.94 -10.85
CA TRP A 102 10.31 21.99 -11.51
C TRP A 102 9.29 21.11 -10.81
N SER A 103 9.66 20.55 -9.67
CA SER A 103 8.83 19.64 -8.91
C SER A 103 8.30 20.32 -7.65
N PHE A 104 6.99 20.27 -7.46
CA PHE A 104 6.30 20.81 -6.30
C PHE A 104 5.56 19.68 -5.60
N VAL A 105 5.72 19.63 -4.27
CA VAL A 105 4.92 18.74 -3.41
C VAL A 105 3.73 19.54 -2.93
N SER A 106 2.54 19.04 -3.16
CA SER A 106 1.29 19.66 -2.71
C SER A 106 0.42 18.65 -2.00
N VAL A 107 -0.26 19.10 -0.94
CA VAL A 107 -1.27 18.31 -0.25
C VAL A 107 -2.63 18.73 -0.79
N GLU A 108 -3.29 17.84 -1.51
CA GLU A 108 -4.64 18.05 -2.00
C GLU A 108 -5.63 17.50 -0.96
N ARG A 109 -6.41 18.40 -0.35
CA ARG A 109 -7.48 18.03 0.56
C ARG A 109 -8.79 18.05 -0.21
N PRO A 110 -9.51 16.91 -0.31
CA PRO A 110 -10.82 16.88 -0.94
C PRO A 110 -11.82 17.78 -0.23
N GLU A 111 -12.83 18.26 -0.94
CA GLU A 111 -13.91 19.11 -0.38
C GLU A 111 -14.68 18.42 0.75
N HIS A 112 -14.75 17.09 0.74
CA HIS A 112 -15.42 16.30 1.76
C HIS A 112 -14.45 15.78 2.83
N PRO A 113 -14.72 16.01 4.14
CA PRO A 113 -13.84 15.59 5.24
C PRO A 113 -13.69 14.08 5.41
N TRP A 114 -14.50 13.28 4.71
CA TRP A 114 -14.44 11.80 4.73
C TRP A 114 -13.39 11.20 3.80
N TYR A 115 -12.87 11.99 2.88
CA TYR A 115 -11.82 11.52 1.97
C TYR A 115 -10.44 11.91 2.52
N PRO A 116 -9.50 10.96 2.53
CA PRO A 116 -8.15 11.25 3.00
C PRO A 116 -7.45 12.28 2.10
N ALA A 117 -6.58 13.08 2.68
CA ALA A 117 -5.73 13.97 1.92
C ALA A 117 -4.79 13.17 1.00
N HIS A 118 -4.52 13.71 -0.19
CA HIS A 118 -3.56 13.13 -1.13
C HIS A 118 -2.33 14.00 -1.23
N ILE A 119 -1.15 13.38 -1.11
CA ILE A 119 0.10 14.05 -1.39
C ILE A 119 0.39 13.85 -2.88
N VAL A 120 0.55 14.94 -3.60
CA VAL A 120 0.78 14.92 -5.04
C VAL A 120 2.10 15.62 -5.36
N VAL A 121 2.95 14.92 -6.08
CA VAL A 121 4.14 15.53 -6.70
C VAL A 121 3.77 15.96 -8.10
N SER A 122 3.85 17.26 -8.33
CA SER A 122 3.56 17.87 -9.63
C SER A 122 4.86 18.30 -10.30
N SER A 123 5.05 17.93 -11.56
CA SER A 123 6.16 18.41 -12.40
C SER A 123 5.75 18.46 -13.86
N LYS A 124 6.00 19.59 -14.53
CA LYS A 124 5.71 19.82 -15.97
C LYS A 124 4.27 19.45 -16.40
N GLY A 125 3.28 19.59 -15.53
CA GLY A 125 1.88 19.25 -15.79
C GLY A 125 1.51 17.81 -15.49
N GLU A 126 2.45 16.94 -15.18
CA GLU A 126 2.18 15.60 -14.66
C GLU A 126 1.95 15.65 -13.15
N ARG A 127 1.03 14.83 -12.67
CA ARG A 127 0.66 14.72 -11.25
C ARG A 127 0.80 13.25 -10.82
N VAL A 128 1.68 13.00 -9.87
CA VAL A 128 1.91 11.66 -9.32
C VAL A 128 1.50 11.67 -7.86
N PRO A 129 0.39 10.99 -7.48
CA PRO A 129 0.03 10.83 -6.09
C PRO A 129 1.06 9.92 -5.39
N ILE A 130 1.44 10.23 -4.16
CA ILE A 130 2.38 9.45 -3.35
C ILE A 130 1.78 9.18 -1.97
N GLY A 131 2.11 8.01 -1.40
CA GLY A 131 1.70 7.66 -0.05
C GLY A 131 0.20 7.50 0.16
N ASP A 132 -0.56 7.07 -0.84
CA ASP A 132 -2.02 6.89 -0.72
C ASP A 132 -2.42 5.89 0.38
N PHE A 133 -1.52 5.00 0.75
CA PHE A 133 -1.70 3.98 1.78
C PHE A 133 -1.29 4.44 3.20
N LEU A 134 -0.77 5.65 3.35
CA LEU A 134 -0.36 6.22 4.63
C LEU A 134 -1.56 6.79 5.38
N THR A 135 -1.48 6.77 6.71
CA THR A 135 -2.41 7.47 7.58
C THR A 135 -2.22 8.99 7.49
N GLU A 136 -3.19 9.78 7.97
CA GLU A 136 -3.09 11.25 7.92
C GLU A 136 -1.85 11.76 8.66
N ASP A 137 -1.55 11.21 9.86
CA ASP A 137 -0.37 11.58 10.65
C ASP A 137 0.94 11.26 9.91
N GLU A 138 1.02 10.09 9.28
CA GLU A 138 2.18 9.68 8.48
C GLU A 138 2.34 10.55 7.22
N LYS A 139 1.25 11.03 6.63
CA LYS A 139 1.28 11.95 5.50
C LYS A 139 1.83 13.31 5.90
N GLU A 140 1.41 13.84 7.05
CA GLU A 140 1.93 15.12 7.57
C GLU A 140 3.43 15.02 7.85
N GLU A 141 3.87 13.94 8.52
CA GLU A 141 5.30 13.68 8.76
C GLU A 141 6.09 13.56 7.44
N LEU A 142 5.53 12.90 6.43
CA LEU A 142 6.16 12.77 5.12
C LEU A 142 6.35 14.13 4.44
N VAL A 143 5.33 15.00 4.49
CA VAL A 143 5.38 16.35 3.90
C VAL A 143 6.44 17.19 4.59
N GLU A 144 6.47 17.21 5.93
CA GLU A 144 7.49 17.96 6.70
C GLU A 144 8.90 17.47 6.37
N ASN A 145 9.09 16.15 6.28
CA ASN A 145 10.38 15.56 5.92
C ASN A 145 10.81 15.94 4.49
N LEU A 146 9.89 15.91 3.53
CA LEU A 146 10.17 16.29 2.15
C LEU A 146 10.51 17.79 2.05
N GLU A 147 9.77 18.66 2.70
CA GLU A 147 10.02 20.10 2.72
C GLU A 147 11.37 20.42 3.36
N ARG A 148 11.70 19.78 4.48
CA ARG A 148 13.00 19.94 5.13
C ARG A 148 14.16 19.53 4.21
N ILE A 149 14.06 18.37 3.57
CA ILE A 149 15.09 17.88 2.63
C ILE A 149 15.22 18.81 1.42
N ILE A 150 14.12 19.31 0.90
CA ILE A 150 14.13 20.27 -0.21
C ILE A 150 14.83 21.58 0.19
N GLN A 151 14.66 22.03 1.44
CA GLN A 151 15.33 23.21 1.96
C GLN A 151 16.82 22.98 2.19
N GLU A 152 17.22 21.82 2.73
CA GLU A 152 18.62 21.45 2.95
C GLU A 152 19.41 21.30 1.65
N LEU A 153 18.72 20.97 0.55
CA LEU A 153 19.34 20.80 -0.76
C LEU A 153 19.40 22.11 -1.59
N LYS A 154 18.81 23.22 -1.10
CA LYS A 154 18.95 24.55 -1.73
C LYS A 154 20.34 25.09 -1.55
#